data_1063f82123824efa8833f376a1ad5bb7
#
_entry.id   1063f82123824efa8833f376a1ad5bb7
#
_cell.length_a   1.000
_cell.length_b   1.000
_cell.length_c   1.000
_cell.angle_alpha   90.00
_cell.angle_beta   90.00
_cell.angle_gamma   90.00
#
_symmetry.space_group_name_H-M   'P 1'
#
loop_
_entity.id
_entity.type
_entity.pdbx_description
1 polymer ?
#
loop_
_entity_poly.entity_id
_entity_poly.type
_entity_poly.pdbx_seq_one_letter_code
_entity_poly.pdbx_strand_id
1 'polypeptide(L)'
;MALTIGIVGLPNVGKSTLFNALTKNNVLAANYPFATIEPNVGVVNLPDARLTRLAQIFGSERILPAPVSFVDIAGIVRGASEGEGLGNQFLANIREADAIAQVVRGFSDSDVVHVDGKVDAKSDIETINTELILADLQTLEKSRARIEKEVKGKKVDPEVLVTVDEAIKVLNDGTPLSLSKVDIAPIKELGLLTAKPILFVFNVDEAVLTSEAKRAELAALVAPAKAVFLDAKVESELIDLDAEEANELLQSLGQEESGLDQLAHVGFHTLGLQTYLTAGPKEARAWTIRKGWKAPQAAGVIHTDFERGFIKAEIVSFADLDAAGSMSEAKAQGKVRMEGKDYVMNDGDVVEFRFNV
;
A
#
# COMPACT_ATOMS: atom_id res chain seq x y z
N MET A 1 5.97 4.11 -13.00
CA MET A 1 4.57 3.67 -12.78
C MET A 1 4.25 3.87 -11.32
N ALA A 2 3.04 4.32 -11.00
CA ALA A 2 2.57 4.39 -9.63
C ALA A 2 2.48 2.94 -9.09
N LEU A 3 2.86 2.73 -7.83
CA LEU A 3 2.71 1.44 -7.16
C LEU A 3 1.24 1.22 -6.82
N THR A 4 0.76 -0.02 -6.98
CA THR A 4 -0.65 -0.37 -6.83
C THR A 4 -0.87 -1.47 -5.79
N ILE A 5 -1.99 -1.39 -5.09
CA ILE A 5 -2.45 -2.40 -4.14
C ILE A 5 -3.66 -3.11 -4.75
N GLY A 6 -3.53 -4.41 -4.97
CA GLY A 6 -4.63 -5.23 -5.46
C GLY A 6 -5.59 -5.61 -4.33
N ILE A 7 -6.87 -5.24 -4.46
CA ILE A 7 -7.91 -5.63 -3.51
C ILE A 7 -8.43 -7.00 -3.89
N VAL A 8 -8.26 -7.97 -3.01
CA VAL A 8 -8.72 -9.36 -3.19
C VAL A 8 -9.69 -9.76 -2.08
N GLY A 9 -10.50 -10.77 -2.30
CA GLY A 9 -11.40 -11.30 -1.29
C GLY A 9 -12.34 -12.34 -1.88
N LEU A 10 -12.92 -13.17 -1.02
CA LEU A 10 -13.98 -14.10 -1.39
C LEU A 10 -15.24 -13.34 -1.85
N PRO A 11 -16.17 -13.98 -2.57
CA PRO A 11 -17.45 -13.38 -2.88
C PRO A 11 -18.20 -12.94 -1.62
N ASN A 12 -18.93 -11.83 -1.71
CA ASN A 12 -19.81 -11.31 -0.64
C ASN A 12 -19.12 -10.86 0.66
N VAL A 13 -17.81 -10.56 0.62
CA VAL A 13 -17.07 -9.99 1.77
C VAL A 13 -17.19 -8.45 1.86
N GLY A 14 -17.91 -7.82 0.93
CA GLY A 14 -18.03 -6.35 0.85
C GLY A 14 -16.95 -5.67 -0.01
N LYS A 15 -16.18 -6.45 -0.79
CA LYS A 15 -15.12 -5.94 -1.66
C LYS A 15 -15.60 -4.83 -2.61
N SER A 16 -16.70 -5.06 -3.32
CA SER A 16 -17.27 -4.09 -4.27
C SER A 16 -17.79 -2.82 -3.57
N THR A 17 -18.37 -2.96 -2.38
CA THR A 17 -18.80 -1.81 -1.56
C THR A 17 -17.60 -0.95 -1.16
N LEU A 18 -16.54 -1.60 -0.66
CA LEU A 18 -15.28 -0.92 -0.33
C LEU A 18 -14.67 -0.24 -1.55
N PHE A 19 -14.61 -0.93 -2.69
CA PHE A 19 -14.04 -0.36 -3.90
C PHE A 19 -14.86 0.82 -4.45
N ASN A 20 -16.19 0.75 -4.35
CA ASN A 20 -17.07 1.87 -4.70
C ASN A 20 -16.82 3.07 -3.79
N ALA A 21 -16.63 2.88 -2.49
CA ALA A 21 -16.25 3.95 -1.57
C ALA A 21 -14.90 4.55 -1.95
N LEU A 22 -13.90 3.75 -2.25
CA LEU A 22 -12.60 4.21 -2.74
C LEU A 22 -12.71 5.03 -4.05
N THR A 23 -13.57 4.62 -4.99
CA THR A 23 -13.72 5.30 -6.28
C THR A 23 -14.58 6.56 -6.21
N LYS A 24 -15.57 6.63 -5.32
CA LYS A 24 -16.31 7.87 -5.07
C LYS A 24 -15.38 8.98 -4.54
N ASN A 25 -14.42 8.65 -3.69
CA ASN A 25 -13.36 9.58 -3.25
C ASN A 25 -12.49 10.09 -4.42
N ASN A 26 -12.38 9.36 -5.53
CA ASN A 26 -11.64 9.78 -6.73
C ASN A 26 -12.19 11.04 -7.41
N VAL A 27 -13.47 11.31 -7.33
CA VAL A 27 -14.10 12.49 -7.96
C VAL A 27 -13.51 13.78 -7.37
N LEU A 28 -13.06 13.74 -6.12
CA LEU A 28 -12.34 14.85 -5.47
C LEU A 28 -10.85 14.89 -5.87
N ALA A 29 -10.28 13.77 -6.32
CA ALA A 29 -8.88 13.67 -6.77
C ALA A 29 -8.67 14.06 -8.26
N ALA A 30 -9.71 14.36 -9.01
CA ALA A 30 -9.67 14.72 -10.44
C ALA A 30 -8.86 16.00 -10.79
N ASN A 31 -8.25 16.65 -9.79
CA ASN A 31 -7.36 17.79 -9.97
C ASN A 31 -5.88 17.41 -10.20
N TYR A 32 -5.55 16.11 -10.33
CA TYR A 32 -4.20 15.69 -10.70
C TYR A 32 -4.00 15.79 -12.23
N PRO A 33 -3.11 16.68 -12.70
CA PRO A 33 -2.82 16.81 -14.13
C PRO A 33 -2.01 15.61 -14.59
N PHE A 34 -2.56 14.49 -14.95
CA PHE A 34 -1.95 13.28 -15.52
C PHE A 34 -2.60 11.98 -15.02
N ALA A 35 -3.70 12.04 -14.24
CA ALA A 35 -4.43 10.85 -13.87
C ALA A 35 -5.32 10.41 -15.05
N THR A 36 -4.87 9.46 -15.82
CA THR A 36 -5.76 8.65 -16.67
C THR A 36 -6.61 7.80 -15.73
N ILE A 37 -7.93 8.01 -15.73
CA ILE A 37 -8.86 7.15 -15.00
C ILE A 37 -8.89 5.81 -15.73
N GLU A 38 -8.13 4.85 -15.24
CA GLU A 38 -8.22 3.47 -15.72
C GLU A 38 -9.45 2.81 -15.06
N PRO A 39 -10.26 2.04 -15.81
CA PRO A 39 -11.34 1.28 -15.22
C PRO A 39 -10.79 0.33 -14.14
N ASN A 40 -11.48 0.23 -13.01
CA ASN A 40 -11.10 -0.57 -11.84
C ASN A 40 -9.87 -0.07 -11.04
N VAL A 41 -9.48 1.19 -11.15
CA VAL A 41 -8.47 1.82 -10.29
C VAL A 41 -9.13 2.87 -9.41
N GLY A 42 -9.00 2.71 -8.09
CA GLY A 42 -9.36 3.69 -7.08
C GLY A 42 -8.10 4.40 -6.57
N VAL A 43 -8.12 5.73 -6.49
CA VAL A 43 -7.00 6.52 -5.94
C VAL A 43 -7.47 7.22 -4.68
N VAL A 44 -6.76 7.05 -3.58
CA VAL A 44 -7.04 7.72 -2.30
C VAL A 44 -5.87 8.64 -1.98
N ASN A 45 -6.18 9.85 -1.57
CA ASN A 45 -5.17 10.76 -1.06
C ASN A 45 -4.72 10.32 0.32
N LEU A 46 -3.41 10.26 0.54
CA LEU A 46 -2.85 9.98 1.86
C LEU A 46 -3.02 11.22 2.73
N PRO A 47 -3.84 11.19 3.80
CA PRO A 47 -3.97 12.31 4.72
C PRO A 47 -2.62 12.68 5.32
N ASP A 48 -2.27 13.97 5.30
CA ASP A 48 -1.00 14.44 5.87
C ASP A 48 -1.17 15.85 6.44
N ALA A 49 -1.35 15.93 7.76
CA ALA A 49 -1.54 17.19 8.47
C ALA A 49 -0.33 18.14 8.31
N ARG A 50 0.86 17.60 7.99
CA ARG A 50 2.07 18.40 7.76
C ARG A 50 1.90 19.35 6.56
N LEU A 51 1.16 18.93 5.54
CA LEU A 51 0.91 19.76 4.35
C LEU A 51 0.09 21.01 4.68
N THR A 52 -0.95 20.87 5.50
CA THR A 52 -1.77 22.00 5.95
C THR A 52 -0.92 23.01 6.70
N ARG A 53 -0.05 22.53 7.58
CA ARG A 53 0.86 23.38 8.33
C ARG A 53 1.91 24.06 7.44
N LEU A 54 2.49 23.35 6.48
CA LEU A 54 3.41 23.93 5.48
C LEU A 54 2.71 24.99 4.63
N ALA A 55 1.47 24.74 4.21
CA ALA A 55 0.71 25.73 3.45
C ALA A 55 0.52 27.05 4.23
N GLN A 56 0.30 26.96 5.56
CA GLN A 56 0.23 28.16 6.42
C GLN A 56 1.60 28.89 6.50
N ILE A 57 2.70 28.13 6.69
CA ILE A 57 4.06 28.71 6.82
C ILE A 57 4.50 29.42 5.52
N PHE A 58 4.19 28.84 4.36
CA PHE A 58 4.64 29.34 3.05
C PHE A 58 3.57 30.19 2.31
N GLY A 59 2.33 30.27 2.82
CA GLY A 59 1.22 30.92 2.15
C GLY A 59 0.82 30.22 0.86
N SER A 60 0.85 28.88 0.86
CA SER A 60 0.58 28.09 -0.34
C SER A 60 -0.89 28.15 -0.75
N GLU A 61 -1.14 28.33 -2.04
CA GLU A 61 -2.50 28.40 -2.61
C GLU A 61 -3.17 27.02 -2.69
N ARG A 62 -2.38 25.94 -2.79
CA ARG A 62 -2.88 24.56 -2.98
C ARG A 62 -2.14 23.58 -2.11
N ILE A 63 -2.85 22.53 -1.68
CA ILE A 63 -2.32 21.39 -0.95
C ILE A 63 -2.47 20.15 -1.84
N LEU A 64 -1.38 19.42 -2.05
CA LEU A 64 -1.32 18.24 -2.90
C LEU A 64 -0.75 17.06 -2.10
N PRO A 65 -1.60 16.20 -1.52
CA PRO A 65 -1.18 15.00 -0.80
C PRO A 65 -0.63 13.92 -1.73
N ALA A 66 0.06 12.94 -1.18
CA ALA A 66 0.52 11.77 -1.92
C ALA A 66 -0.67 10.84 -2.24
N PRO A 67 -0.78 10.30 -3.46
CA PRO A 67 -1.82 9.34 -3.80
C PRO A 67 -1.40 7.90 -3.48
N VAL A 68 -2.39 7.06 -3.13
CA VAL A 68 -2.28 5.60 -3.05
C VAL A 68 -3.28 5.00 -4.03
N SER A 69 -2.84 4.10 -4.89
CA SER A 69 -3.68 3.49 -5.93
C SER A 69 -4.09 2.08 -5.53
N PHE A 70 -5.40 1.81 -5.60
CA PHE A 70 -6.01 0.51 -5.37
C PHE A 70 -6.61 -0.01 -6.67
N VAL A 71 -6.46 -1.31 -6.94
CA VAL A 71 -7.01 -1.98 -8.12
C VAL A 71 -8.00 -3.05 -7.67
N ASP A 72 -9.23 -3.00 -8.20
CA ASP A 72 -10.20 -4.06 -7.94
C ASP A 72 -9.81 -5.33 -8.71
N ILE A 73 -9.51 -6.38 -7.99
CA ILE A 73 -9.25 -7.69 -8.55
C ILE A 73 -10.48 -8.56 -8.30
N ALA A 74 -11.03 -9.15 -9.36
CA ALA A 74 -12.21 -10.00 -9.28
C ALA A 74 -12.07 -11.05 -8.16
N GLY A 75 -13.19 -11.40 -7.50
CA GLY A 75 -13.16 -12.33 -6.37
C GLY A 75 -12.61 -13.70 -6.74
N ILE A 76 -11.86 -14.30 -5.80
CA ILE A 76 -11.37 -15.68 -5.94
C ILE A 76 -12.47 -16.66 -5.53
N VAL A 77 -12.49 -17.82 -6.17
CA VAL A 77 -13.22 -19.00 -5.73
C VAL A 77 -12.24 -20.16 -5.55
N ARG A 78 -12.56 -21.12 -4.71
CA ARG A 78 -11.75 -22.33 -4.51
C ARG A 78 -11.48 -23.02 -5.85
N GLY A 79 -10.25 -23.52 -6.06
CA GLY A 79 -9.82 -24.16 -7.30
C GLY A 79 -9.37 -23.18 -8.38
N ALA A 80 -9.14 -21.91 -8.04
CA ALA A 80 -8.66 -20.92 -9.00
C ALA A 80 -7.27 -21.25 -9.57
N SER A 81 -6.43 -21.91 -8.78
CA SER A 81 -5.09 -22.38 -9.20
C SER A 81 -5.12 -23.59 -10.12
N GLU A 82 -6.19 -24.40 -10.11
CA GLU A 82 -6.35 -25.59 -10.94
C GLU A 82 -7.26 -25.36 -12.15
N GLY A 83 -8.01 -24.23 -12.18
CA GLY A 83 -9.03 -23.92 -13.18
C GLY A 83 -8.51 -23.30 -14.45
N GLU A 84 -9.16 -23.61 -15.58
CA GLU A 84 -9.04 -22.85 -16.82
C GLU A 84 -9.96 -21.59 -16.75
N GLY A 85 -9.46 -20.44 -17.19
CA GLY A 85 -10.29 -19.23 -17.38
C GLY A 85 -10.19 -18.21 -16.25
N LEU A 86 -11.27 -17.95 -15.50
CA LEU A 86 -11.37 -16.83 -14.54
C LEU A 86 -10.34 -16.88 -13.41
N GLY A 87 -9.96 -18.07 -12.93
CA GLY A 87 -8.95 -18.24 -11.90
C GLY A 87 -7.57 -17.77 -12.36
N ASN A 88 -7.16 -18.14 -13.57
CA ASN A 88 -5.89 -17.70 -14.14
C ASN A 88 -5.84 -16.18 -14.38
N GLN A 89 -6.96 -15.57 -14.77
CA GLN A 89 -7.05 -14.11 -14.93
C GLN A 89 -6.93 -13.40 -13.58
N PHE A 90 -7.56 -13.94 -12.54
CA PHE A 90 -7.42 -13.43 -11.16
C PHE A 90 -5.96 -13.44 -10.71
N LEU A 91 -5.25 -14.57 -10.86
CA LEU A 91 -3.83 -14.69 -10.49
C LEU A 91 -2.93 -13.78 -11.33
N ALA A 92 -3.27 -13.55 -12.61
CA ALA A 92 -2.55 -12.61 -13.46
C ALA A 92 -2.71 -11.17 -12.96
N ASN A 93 -3.92 -10.75 -12.60
CA ASN A 93 -4.16 -9.41 -12.05
C ASN A 93 -3.42 -9.19 -10.71
N ILE A 94 -3.34 -10.22 -9.84
CA ILE A 94 -2.52 -10.12 -8.63
C ILE A 94 -1.03 -9.95 -8.97
N ARG A 95 -0.53 -10.61 -10.03
CA ARG A 95 0.87 -10.47 -10.43
C ARG A 95 1.23 -9.03 -10.82
N GLU A 96 0.31 -8.29 -11.38
CA GLU A 96 0.50 -6.89 -11.78
C GLU A 96 0.52 -5.93 -10.59
N ALA A 97 -0.18 -6.22 -9.50
CA ALA A 97 -0.18 -5.40 -8.28
C ALA A 97 1.16 -5.50 -7.53
N ASP A 98 1.55 -4.44 -6.82
CA ASP A 98 2.79 -4.38 -6.01
C ASP A 98 2.59 -4.91 -4.59
N ALA A 99 1.36 -4.84 -4.07
CA ALA A 99 0.96 -5.40 -2.78
C ALA A 99 -0.48 -5.93 -2.84
N ILE A 100 -0.89 -6.68 -1.84
CA ILE A 100 -2.23 -7.28 -1.73
C ILE A 100 -2.95 -6.70 -0.51
N ALA A 101 -4.19 -6.24 -0.69
CA ALA A 101 -5.14 -5.95 0.37
C ALA A 101 -6.22 -7.03 0.37
N GLN A 102 -6.14 -7.97 1.30
CA GLN A 102 -7.13 -9.03 1.41
C GLN A 102 -8.32 -8.57 2.26
N VAL A 103 -9.49 -8.45 1.65
CA VAL A 103 -10.75 -8.15 2.34
C VAL A 103 -11.31 -9.42 2.95
N VAL A 104 -11.55 -9.38 4.25
CA VAL A 104 -12.07 -10.49 5.06
C VAL A 104 -13.39 -10.07 5.68
N ARG A 105 -14.40 -10.93 5.59
CA ARG A 105 -15.71 -10.68 6.20
C ARG A 105 -15.66 -10.94 7.71
N GLY A 106 -15.98 -9.92 8.49
CA GLY A 106 -16.14 -9.98 9.94
C GLY A 106 -17.51 -9.50 10.42
N PHE A 107 -18.44 -9.19 9.51
CA PHE A 107 -19.80 -8.77 9.82
C PHE A 107 -20.82 -9.90 9.67
N SER A 108 -21.90 -9.81 10.47
CA SER A 108 -23.04 -10.72 10.39
C SER A 108 -24.20 -10.04 9.68
N ASP A 109 -24.64 -10.59 8.55
CA ASP A 109 -25.81 -10.10 7.81
C ASP A 109 -26.55 -11.32 7.25
N SER A 110 -27.81 -11.52 7.67
CA SER A 110 -28.66 -12.65 7.27
C SER A 110 -29.04 -12.64 5.79
N ASP A 111 -29.04 -11.43 5.18
CA ASP A 111 -29.42 -11.23 3.78
C ASP A 111 -28.25 -11.45 2.82
N VAL A 112 -27.03 -11.55 3.36
CA VAL A 112 -25.80 -11.77 2.59
C VAL A 112 -25.30 -13.20 2.82
N VAL A 113 -25.53 -14.07 1.83
CA VAL A 113 -25.10 -15.47 1.90
C VAL A 113 -23.58 -15.55 1.90
N HIS A 114 -22.99 -16.28 2.87
CA HIS A 114 -21.57 -16.64 2.84
C HIS A 114 -21.34 -17.84 1.91
N VAL A 115 -20.22 -17.86 1.19
CA VAL A 115 -19.90 -18.92 0.21
C VAL A 115 -19.88 -20.30 0.87
N ASP A 116 -19.37 -20.39 2.11
CA ASP A 116 -19.28 -21.62 2.88
C ASP A 116 -20.44 -21.79 3.89
N GLY A 117 -21.47 -20.93 3.82
CA GLY A 117 -22.65 -20.99 4.70
C GLY A 117 -22.43 -20.50 6.14
N LYS A 118 -21.20 -20.21 6.54
CA LYS A 118 -20.81 -19.68 7.86
C LYS A 118 -19.71 -18.63 7.70
N VAL A 119 -19.85 -17.52 8.39
CA VAL A 119 -18.79 -16.50 8.47
C VAL A 119 -17.67 -17.03 9.35
N ASP A 120 -16.48 -17.23 8.78
CA ASP A 120 -15.28 -17.68 9.49
C ASP A 120 -14.05 -17.00 8.87
N ALA A 121 -13.64 -15.91 9.49
CA ALA A 121 -12.52 -15.09 9.02
C ALA A 121 -11.22 -15.89 8.82
N LYS A 122 -10.96 -16.87 9.70
CA LYS A 122 -9.80 -17.74 9.61
C LYS A 122 -9.86 -18.62 8.36
N SER A 123 -10.97 -19.27 8.12
CA SER A 123 -11.20 -20.11 6.93
C SER A 123 -11.10 -19.31 5.63
N ASP A 124 -11.62 -18.07 5.62
CA ASP A 124 -11.56 -17.18 4.47
C ASP A 124 -10.12 -16.79 4.12
N ILE A 125 -9.32 -16.46 5.15
CA ILE A 125 -7.91 -16.15 5.00
C ILE A 125 -7.14 -17.37 4.46
N GLU A 126 -7.33 -18.54 5.06
CA GLU A 126 -6.66 -19.78 4.68
C GLU A 126 -7.01 -20.19 3.24
N THR A 127 -8.26 -19.97 2.80
CA THR A 127 -8.68 -20.27 1.43
C THR A 127 -7.89 -19.48 0.39
N ILE A 128 -7.77 -18.16 0.56
CA ILE A 128 -7.00 -17.32 -0.37
C ILE A 128 -5.52 -17.66 -0.31
N ASN A 129 -4.94 -17.79 0.89
CA ASN A 129 -3.54 -18.14 1.06
C ASN A 129 -3.21 -19.47 0.36
N THR A 130 -4.08 -20.48 0.46
CA THR A 130 -3.90 -21.79 -0.18
C THR A 130 -3.83 -21.65 -1.70
N GLU A 131 -4.74 -20.89 -2.31
CA GLU A 131 -4.74 -20.68 -3.76
C GLU A 131 -3.48 -19.96 -4.25
N LEU A 132 -3.01 -18.95 -3.52
CA LEU A 132 -1.77 -18.25 -3.85
C LEU A 132 -0.55 -19.17 -3.69
N ILE A 133 -0.49 -19.96 -2.64
CA ILE A 133 0.57 -20.95 -2.38
C ILE A 133 0.62 -21.98 -3.51
N LEU A 134 -0.51 -22.56 -3.89
CA LEU A 134 -0.58 -23.54 -4.97
C LEU A 134 -0.09 -22.99 -6.30
N ALA A 135 -0.50 -21.75 -6.63
CA ALA A 135 -0.03 -21.06 -7.85
C ALA A 135 1.49 -20.82 -7.86
N ASP A 136 2.05 -20.48 -6.71
CA ASP A 136 3.50 -20.28 -6.58
C ASP A 136 4.27 -21.59 -6.62
N LEU A 137 3.77 -22.65 -5.98
CA LEU A 137 4.36 -23.99 -6.07
C LEU A 137 4.44 -24.47 -7.52
N GLN A 138 3.37 -24.32 -8.30
CA GLN A 138 3.38 -24.64 -9.73
C GLN A 138 4.44 -23.84 -10.50
N THR A 139 4.58 -22.54 -10.19
CA THR A 139 5.57 -21.66 -10.82
C THR A 139 7.00 -22.09 -10.48
N LEU A 140 7.25 -22.39 -9.20
CA LEU A 140 8.57 -22.81 -8.70
C LEU A 140 8.96 -24.18 -9.24
N GLU A 141 8.08 -25.18 -9.19
CA GLU A 141 8.34 -26.52 -9.70
C GLU A 141 8.67 -26.52 -11.20
N LYS A 142 7.89 -25.77 -11.98
CA LYS A 142 8.15 -25.59 -13.41
C LYS A 142 9.50 -24.90 -13.67
N SER A 143 9.86 -23.91 -12.87
CA SER A 143 11.11 -23.16 -13.03
C SER A 143 12.32 -23.91 -12.52
N ARG A 144 12.17 -24.72 -11.48
CA ARG A 144 13.25 -25.47 -10.81
C ARG A 144 14.07 -26.33 -11.78
N ALA A 145 13.41 -27.10 -12.64
CA ALA A 145 14.09 -27.99 -13.60
C ALA A 145 14.93 -27.20 -14.62
N ARG A 146 14.48 -26.01 -15.01
CA ARG A 146 15.23 -25.11 -15.89
C ARG A 146 16.43 -24.51 -15.15
N ILE A 147 16.20 -23.96 -13.96
CA ILE A 147 17.24 -23.32 -13.12
C ILE A 147 18.33 -24.32 -12.78
N GLU A 148 18.01 -25.57 -12.42
CA GLU A 148 19.00 -26.63 -12.15
C GLU A 148 19.94 -26.87 -13.35
N LYS A 149 19.41 -26.88 -14.58
CA LYS A 149 20.21 -27.00 -15.79
C LYS A 149 21.12 -25.80 -16.02
N GLU A 150 20.59 -24.59 -15.77
CA GLU A 150 21.32 -23.33 -15.91
C GLU A 150 22.46 -23.22 -14.89
N VAL A 151 22.26 -23.66 -13.64
CA VAL A 151 23.27 -23.73 -12.59
C VAL A 151 24.36 -24.74 -12.97
N LYS A 152 24.00 -25.96 -13.43
CA LYS A 152 24.96 -26.95 -13.94
C LYS A 152 25.79 -26.44 -15.12
N GLY A 153 25.16 -25.62 -15.95
CA GLY A 153 25.79 -24.91 -17.07
C GLY A 153 26.59 -23.66 -16.70
N LYS A 154 26.67 -23.30 -15.40
CA LYS A 154 27.32 -22.08 -14.87
C LYS A 154 26.79 -20.79 -15.46
N LYS A 155 25.52 -20.77 -15.84
CA LYS A 155 24.81 -19.58 -16.38
C LYS A 155 24.12 -18.76 -15.29
N VAL A 156 23.77 -19.39 -14.18
CA VAL A 156 23.05 -18.81 -13.03
C VAL A 156 23.78 -19.21 -11.75
N ASP A 157 23.75 -18.33 -10.75
CA ASP A 157 24.34 -18.57 -9.45
C ASP A 157 23.66 -19.76 -8.76
N PRO A 158 24.41 -20.70 -8.13
CA PRO A 158 23.83 -21.76 -7.34
C PRO A 158 22.87 -21.32 -6.24
N GLU A 159 23.03 -20.11 -5.69
CA GLU A 159 22.16 -19.52 -4.69
C GLU A 159 20.70 -19.45 -5.17
N VAL A 160 20.47 -19.20 -6.46
CA VAL A 160 19.12 -19.17 -7.04
C VAL A 160 18.38 -20.49 -6.86
N LEU A 161 19.07 -21.62 -7.07
CA LEU A 161 18.47 -22.95 -6.87
C LEU A 161 18.20 -23.24 -5.39
N VAL A 162 19.11 -22.85 -4.51
CA VAL A 162 18.94 -22.98 -3.05
C VAL A 162 17.69 -22.19 -2.61
N THR A 163 17.57 -20.95 -3.05
CA THR A 163 16.40 -20.10 -2.74
C THR A 163 15.09 -20.71 -3.27
N VAL A 164 15.09 -21.29 -4.48
CA VAL A 164 13.91 -22.01 -5.02
C VAL A 164 13.52 -23.18 -4.12
N ASP A 165 14.49 -24.00 -3.69
CA ASP A 165 14.22 -25.15 -2.84
C ASP A 165 13.73 -24.76 -1.44
N GLU A 166 14.27 -23.68 -0.85
CA GLU A 166 13.79 -23.10 0.41
C GLU A 166 12.36 -22.55 0.28
N ALA A 167 12.07 -21.83 -0.81
CA ALA A 167 10.75 -21.30 -1.07
C ALA A 167 9.71 -22.43 -1.21
N ILE A 168 10.01 -23.48 -1.96
CA ILE A 168 9.13 -24.66 -2.09
C ILE A 168 8.87 -25.29 -0.72
N LYS A 169 9.89 -25.44 0.12
CA LYS A 169 9.72 -25.99 1.47
C LYS A 169 8.77 -25.16 2.32
N VAL A 170 8.99 -23.85 2.39
CA VAL A 170 8.16 -22.92 3.17
C VAL A 170 6.70 -22.93 2.70
N LEU A 171 6.47 -22.95 1.38
CA LEU A 171 5.13 -23.00 0.83
C LEU A 171 4.44 -24.34 1.10
N ASN A 172 5.15 -25.47 1.03
CA ASN A 172 4.59 -26.77 1.41
C ASN A 172 4.24 -26.86 2.90
N ASP A 173 4.90 -26.08 3.77
CA ASP A 173 4.54 -25.92 5.17
C ASP A 173 3.32 -24.99 5.38
N GLY A 174 2.71 -24.48 4.29
CA GLY A 174 1.53 -23.61 4.30
C GLY A 174 1.82 -22.15 4.65
N THR A 175 3.06 -21.71 4.63
CA THR A 175 3.46 -20.34 5.00
C THR A 175 3.70 -19.50 3.74
N PRO A 176 2.98 -18.36 3.54
CA PRO A 176 3.29 -17.39 2.49
C PRO A 176 4.72 -16.85 2.60
N LEU A 177 5.40 -16.64 1.47
CA LEU A 177 6.79 -16.19 1.45
C LEU A 177 6.99 -14.82 2.11
N SER A 178 6.04 -13.90 1.98
CA SER A 178 6.07 -12.58 2.62
C SER A 178 6.07 -12.64 4.15
N LEU A 179 5.62 -13.73 4.74
CA LEU A 179 5.61 -13.99 6.18
C LEU A 179 6.76 -14.89 6.63
N SER A 180 7.62 -15.29 5.71
CA SER A 180 8.78 -16.14 5.96
C SER A 180 10.06 -15.31 6.13
N LYS A 181 11.17 -16.01 6.40
CA LYS A 181 12.52 -15.42 6.45
C LYS A 181 13.36 -15.68 5.18
N VAL A 182 12.75 -16.27 4.16
CA VAL A 182 13.45 -16.56 2.89
C VAL A 182 13.76 -15.26 2.18
N ASP A 183 15.02 -15.03 1.84
CA ASP A 183 15.38 -13.92 0.95
C ASP A 183 15.04 -14.29 -0.50
N ILE A 184 13.99 -13.68 -1.01
CA ILE A 184 13.48 -13.90 -2.37
C ILE A 184 14.22 -13.09 -3.45
N ALA A 185 15.17 -12.24 -3.09
CA ALA A 185 15.88 -11.40 -4.06
C ALA A 185 16.49 -12.18 -5.23
N PRO A 186 17.10 -13.36 -5.03
CA PRO A 186 17.65 -14.18 -6.12
C PRO A 186 16.60 -14.71 -7.12
N ILE A 187 15.33 -14.81 -6.71
CA ILE A 187 14.21 -15.37 -7.51
C ILE A 187 13.11 -14.38 -7.77
N LYS A 188 13.34 -13.08 -7.56
CA LYS A 188 12.33 -12.02 -7.70
C LYS A 188 11.67 -12.01 -9.08
N GLU A 189 12.42 -12.37 -10.13
CA GLU A 189 11.92 -12.42 -11.52
C GLU A 189 10.83 -13.48 -11.75
N LEU A 190 10.67 -14.44 -10.84
CA LEU A 190 9.61 -15.45 -10.94
C LEU A 190 8.22 -14.88 -10.66
N GLY A 191 8.13 -13.67 -10.10
CA GLY A 191 6.87 -12.97 -9.87
C GLY A 191 5.93 -13.72 -8.92
N LEU A 192 6.49 -14.27 -7.82
CA LEU A 192 5.74 -15.06 -6.84
C LEU A 192 4.69 -14.21 -6.13
N LEU A 193 3.47 -14.73 -6.03
CA LEU A 193 2.31 -14.03 -5.47
C LEU A 193 2.41 -13.90 -3.96
N THR A 194 2.80 -14.99 -3.28
CA THR A 194 2.94 -15.04 -1.82
C THR A 194 4.13 -14.24 -1.31
N ALA A 195 5.04 -13.80 -2.20
CA ALA A 195 6.17 -12.95 -1.87
C ALA A 195 5.81 -11.45 -1.83
N LYS A 196 4.63 -11.08 -2.34
CA LYS A 196 4.16 -9.71 -2.29
C LYS A 196 3.81 -9.29 -0.86
N PRO A 197 4.08 -8.03 -0.49
CA PRO A 197 3.58 -7.49 0.77
C PRO A 197 2.05 -7.63 0.85
N ILE A 198 1.54 -8.04 2.00
CA ILE A 198 0.12 -8.24 2.23
C ILE A 198 -0.35 -7.46 3.46
N LEU A 199 -1.54 -6.87 3.35
CA LEU A 199 -2.31 -6.34 4.47
C LEU A 199 -3.72 -6.93 4.44
N PHE A 200 -4.37 -6.97 5.59
CA PHE A 200 -5.72 -7.50 5.74
C PHE A 200 -6.71 -6.38 6.07
N VAL A 201 -7.85 -6.39 5.41
CA VAL A 201 -8.94 -5.44 5.62
C VAL A 201 -10.13 -6.20 6.15
N PHE A 202 -10.37 -6.11 7.44
CA PHE A 202 -11.54 -6.71 8.07
C PHE A 202 -12.74 -5.77 7.89
N ASN A 203 -13.67 -6.17 7.02
CA ASN A 203 -14.94 -5.51 6.88
C ASN A 203 -15.87 -6.04 7.99
N VAL A 204 -16.15 -5.21 8.97
CA VAL A 204 -16.80 -5.59 10.24
C VAL A 204 -18.04 -4.76 10.48
N ASP A 205 -18.88 -5.19 11.42
CA ASP A 205 -19.98 -4.39 11.95
C ASP A 205 -19.53 -3.46 13.09
N GLU A 206 -20.38 -2.52 13.47
CA GLU A 206 -20.13 -1.55 14.54
C GLU A 206 -19.74 -2.24 15.87
N ALA A 207 -20.35 -3.39 16.18
CA ALA A 207 -20.07 -4.12 17.43
C ALA A 207 -18.66 -4.70 17.48
N VAL A 208 -18.01 -4.92 16.36
CA VAL A 208 -16.60 -5.29 16.26
C VAL A 208 -15.74 -4.03 16.16
N LEU A 209 -16.15 -3.04 15.36
CA LEU A 209 -15.40 -1.81 15.14
C LEU A 209 -15.15 -1.05 16.46
N THR A 210 -16.13 -1.00 17.35
CA THR A 210 -16.03 -0.34 18.66
C THR A 210 -15.36 -1.20 19.75
N SER A 211 -15.11 -2.49 19.51
CA SER A 211 -14.53 -3.42 20.49
C SER A 211 -13.04 -3.68 20.23
N GLU A 212 -12.17 -3.11 21.06
CA GLU A 212 -10.71 -3.34 20.97
C GLU A 212 -10.36 -4.84 21.11
N ALA A 213 -11.03 -5.56 22.02
CA ALA A 213 -10.78 -6.98 22.24
C ALA A 213 -11.08 -7.83 21.00
N LYS A 214 -12.21 -7.58 20.32
CA LYS A 214 -12.57 -8.30 19.09
C LYS A 214 -11.63 -7.96 17.95
N ARG A 215 -11.24 -6.69 17.79
CA ARG A 215 -10.24 -6.28 16.80
C ARG A 215 -8.88 -6.95 17.05
N ALA A 216 -8.45 -7.02 18.31
CA ALA A 216 -7.20 -7.68 18.69
C ALA A 216 -7.24 -9.20 18.39
N GLU A 217 -8.37 -9.87 18.62
CA GLU A 217 -8.58 -11.28 18.27
C GLU A 217 -8.44 -11.51 16.77
N LEU A 218 -9.11 -10.70 15.95
CA LEU A 218 -9.00 -10.79 14.50
C LEU A 218 -7.60 -10.44 13.98
N ALA A 219 -6.96 -9.41 14.54
CA ALA A 219 -5.60 -9.04 14.16
C ALA A 219 -4.59 -10.15 14.46
N ALA A 220 -4.80 -10.92 15.53
CA ALA A 220 -3.94 -12.05 15.87
C ALA A 220 -3.95 -13.17 14.82
N LEU A 221 -5.04 -13.30 14.03
CA LEU A 221 -5.13 -14.31 12.95
C LEU A 221 -4.14 -14.05 11.82
N VAL A 222 -3.72 -12.80 11.64
CA VAL A 222 -2.92 -12.36 10.49
C VAL A 222 -1.52 -11.86 10.87
N ALA A 223 -1.19 -11.85 12.16
CA ALA A 223 0.14 -11.41 12.62
C ALA A 223 1.25 -12.24 11.96
N PRO A 224 2.37 -11.61 11.54
CA PRO A 224 2.79 -10.22 11.75
C PRO A 224 2.28 -9.22 10.69
N ALA A 225 1.42 -9.64 9.75
CA ALA A 225 0.84 -8.72 8.77
C ALA A 225 -0.03 -7.64 9.43
N LYS A 226 -0.22 -6.53 8.75
CA LYS A 226 -1.05 -5.43 9.25
C LYS A 226 -2.53 -5.70 8.99
N ALA A 227 -3.37 -5.28 9.94
CA ALA A 227 -4.82 -5.33 9.87
C ALA A 227 -5.41 -3.92 9.90
N VAL A 228 -6.40 -3.67 9.05
CA VAL A 228 -7.27 -2.49 9.04
C VAL A 228 -8.68 -2.95 9.32
N PHE A 229 -9.43 -2.22 10.12
CA PHE A 229 -10.81 -2.52 10.47
C PHE A 229 -11.70 -1.38 9.98
N LEU A 230 -12.73 -1.70 9.22
CA LEU A 230 -13.68 -0.72 8.71
C LEU A 230 -15.06 -1.36 8.52
N ASP A 231 -16.09 -0.54 8.49
CA ASP A 231 -17.40 -0.92 7.97
C ASP A 231 -17.59 -0.27 6.59
N ALA A 232 -17.64 -1.07 5.55
CA ALA A 232 -17.73 -0.57 4.18
C ALA A 232 -19.03 0.21 3.89
N LYS A 233 -20.10 0.00 4.67
CA LYS A 233 -21.33 0.79 4.59
C LYS A 233 -21.12 2.16 5.19
N VAL A 234 -20.54 2.25 6.39
CA VAL A 234 -20.17 3.52 7.05
C VAL A 234 -19.22 4.32 6.17
N GLU A 235 -18.20 3.69 5.59
CA GLU A 235 -17.27 4.38 4.67
C GLU A 235 -18.00 4.99 3.45
N SER A 236 -19.03 4.32 2.95
CA SER A 236 -19.84 4.86 1.86
C SER A 236 -20.72 6.03 2.28
N GLU A 237 -21.18 6.08 3.54
CA GLU A 237 -21.97 7.15 4.12
C GLU A 237 -21.10 8.37 4.41
N LEU A 238 -19.91 8.18 4.97
CA LEU A 238 -18.97 9.26 5.30
C LEU A 238 -18.65 10.17 4.11
N ILE A 239 -18.63 9.61 2.89
CA ILE A 239 -18.32 10.38 1.67
C ILE A 239 -19.42 11.39 1.32
N ASP A 240 -20.66 11.10 1.68
CA ASP A 240 -21.82 11.93 1.35
C ASP A 240 -22.11 12.98 2.46
N LEU A 241 -21.36 12.94 3.59
CA LEU A 241 -21.48 13.87 4.72
C LEU A 241 -20.53 15.07 4.58
N ASP A 242 -20.88 16.18 5.22
CA ASP A 242 -19.90 17.26 5.39
C ASP A 242 -18.86 16.92 6.47
N ALA A 243 -17.79 17.73 6.60
CA ALA A 243 -16.67 17.44 7.48
C ALA A 243 -17.06 17.40 8.98
N GLU A 244 -18.06 18.17 9.40
CA GLU A 244 -18.53 18.22 10.79
C GLU A 244 -19.35 16.97 11.10
N GLU A 245 -20.30 16.63 10.25
CA GLU A 245 -21.14 15.43 10.33
C GLU A 245 -20.29 14.14 10.27
N ALA A 246 -19.31 14.08 9.35
CA ALA A 246 -18.39 12.96 9.23
C ALA A 246 -17.56 12.74 10.50
N ASN A 247 -17.07 13.84 11.11
CA ASN A 247 -16.31 13.77 12.35
C ASN A 247 -17.18 13.32 13.53
N GLU A 248 -18.44 13.80 13.63
CA GLU A 248 -19.39 13.34 14.64
C GLU A 248 -19.67 11.84 14.53
N LEU A 249 -19.87 11.34 13.31
CA LEU A 249 -20.09 9.92 13.06
C LEU A 249 -18.88 9.09 13.47
N LEU A 250 -17.66 9.47 13.07
CA LEU A 250 -16.42 8.80 13.47
C LEU A 250 -16.23 8.76 14.98
N GLN A 251 -16.47 9.89 15.67
CA GLN A 251 -16.37 9.96 17.14
C GLN A 251 -17.39 9.03 17.82
N SER A 252 -18.61 8.92 17.27
CA SER A 252 -19.63 8.01 17.81
C SER A 252 -19.20 6.54 17.74
N LEU A 253 -18.37 6.21 16.73
CA LEU A 253 -17.79 4.90 16.51
C LEU A 253 -16.43 4.70 17.23
N GLY A 254 -15.96 5.72 17.97
CA GLY A 254 -14.67 5.69 18.64
C GLY A 254 -13.47 5.64 17.68
N GLN A 255 -13.64 6.18 16.46
CA GLN A 255 -12.59 6.25 15.44
C GLN A 255 -12.02 7.66 15.36
N GLU A 256 -10.70 7.80 15.17
CA GLU A 256 -10.02 9.08 14.98
C GLU A 256 -9.96 9.49 13.51
N GLU A 257 -9.98 8.52 12.60
CA GLU A 257 -9.95 8.70 11.15
C GLU A 257 -10.82 7.65 10.45
N SER A 258 -11.18 7.89 9.19
CA SER A 258 -11.94 6.92 8.41
C SER A 258 -11.16 5.62 8.16
N GLY A 259 -11.86 4.51 7.95
CA GLY A 259 -11.21 3.26 7.58
C GLY A 259 -10.51 3.33 6.23
N LEU A 260 -10.98 4.18 5.31
CA LEU A 260 -10.30 4.43 4.03
C LEU A 260 -8.97 5.17 4.24
N ASP A 261 -8.91 6.13 5.16
CA ASP A 261 -7.67 6.84 5.50
C ASP A 261 -6.67 5.88 6.17
N GLN A 262 -7.13 5.05 7.12
CA GLN A 262 -6.33 3.99 7.72
C GLN A 262 -5.80 3.02 6.64
N LEU A 263 -6.64 2.62 5.71
CA LEU A 263 -6.26 1.74 4.60
C LEU A 263 -5.19 2.40 3.71
N ALA A 264 -5.32 3.69 3.41
CA ALA A 264 -4.32 4.44 2.65
C ALA A 264 -2.98 4.48 3.40
N HIS A 265 -2.98 4.81 4.69
CA HIS A 265 -1.77 4.85 5.53
C HIS A 265 -1.09 3.49 5.63
N VAL A 266 -1.84 2.44 5.98
CA VAL A 266 -1.29 1.08 6.13
C VAL A 266 -0.80 0.54 4.79
N GLY A 267 -1.56 0.77 3.71
CA GLY A 267 -1.20 0.37 2.36
C GLY A 267 0.08 1.05 1.87
N PHE A 268 0.21 2.35 2.09
CA PHE A 268 1.40 3.13 1.75
C PHE A 268 2.66 2.59 2.44
N HIS A 269 2.55 2.32 3.74
CA HIS A 269 3.65 1.73 4.50
C HIS A 269 3.97 0.28 4.09
N THR A 270 2.95 -0.50 3.75
CA THR A 270 3.11 -1.89 3.29
C THR A 270 3.87 -1.96 1.96
N LEU A 271 3.69 -0.97 1.08
CA LEU A 271 4.47 -0.80 -0.14
C LEU A 271 5.93 -0.36 0.10
N GLY A 272 6.34 -0.11 1.34
CA GLY A 272 7.68 0.39 1.67
C GLY A 272 7.91 1.83 1.19
N LEU A 273 6.84 2.63 1.16
CA LEU A 273 6.88 4.03 0.73
C LEU A 273 7.07 5.00 1.90
N GLN A 274 7.51 6.19 1.57
CA GLN A 274 7.59 7.36 2.43
C GLN A 274 7.41 8.63 1.59
N THR A 275 7.18 9.77 2.23
CA THR A 275 7.04 11.06 1.55
C THR A 275 8.16 12.01 1.93
N TYR A 276 8.63 12.80 0.97
CA TYR A 276 9.25 14.08 1.25
C TYR A 276 8.32 15.20 0.79
N LEU A 277 8.54 16.40 1.30
CA LEU A 277 7.65 17.52 1.15
C LEU A 277 8.35 18.68 0.43
N THR A 278 7.62 19.38 -0.42
CA THR A 278 8.04 20.67 -0.98
C THR A 278 6.97 21.70 -0.67
N ALA A 279 7.37 22.92 -0.37
CA ALA A 279 6.43 23.98 -0.10
C ALA A 279 6.92 25.32 -0.68
N GLY A 280 5.97 26.09 -1.18
CA GLY A 280 6.18 27.42 -1.73
C GLY A 280 4.85 28.14 -1.92
N PRO A 281 4.82 29.39 -2.43
CA PRO A 281 3.59 30.15 -2.55
C PRO A 281 2.50 29.49 -3.42
N LYS A 282 2.90 28.71 -4.44
CA LYS A 282 1.94 28.04 -5.34
C LYS A 282 1.33 26.79 -4.74
N GLU A 283 2.15 25.97 -4.06
CA GLU A 283 1.69 24.69 -3.53
C GLU A 283 2.55 24.17 -2.39
N ALA A 284 1.92 23.43 -1.47
CA ALA A 284 2.55 22.50 -0.55
C ALA A 284 2.22 21.08 -1.02
N ARG A 285 3.26 20.24 -1.22
CA ARG A 285 3.09 18.94 -1.88
C ARG A 285 3.89 17.85 -1.22
N ALA A 286 3.27 16.66 -1.09
CA ALA A 286 3.95 15.43 -0.73
C ALA A 286 4.33 14.63 -1.98
N TRP A 287 5.55 14.14 -1.99
CA TRP A 287 6.12 13.35 -3.07
C TRP A 287 6.43 11.95 -2.58
N THR A 288 5.89 10.96 -3.25
CA THR A 288 6.07 9.55 -2.91
C THR A 288 7.43 9.04 -3.37
N ILE A 289 8.20 8.45 -2.45
CA ILE A 289 9.45 7.76 -2.74
C ILE A 289 9.52 6.43 -1.98
N ARG A 290 10.41 5.54 -2.40
CA ARG A 290 10.70 4.31 -1.64
C ARG A 290 11.60 4.64 -0.46
N LYS A 291 11.41 3.95 0.66
CA LYS A 291 12.33 4.01 1.81
C LYS A 291 13.74 3.63 1.37
N GLY A 292 14.73 4.38 1.86
CA GLY A 292 16.13 4.18 1.50
C GLY A 292 16.58 4.86 0.20
N TRP A 293 15.70 5.55 -0.53
CA TRP A 293 16.11 6.33 -1.70
C TRP A 293 16.98 7.52 -1.31
N LYS A 294 17.96 7.80 -2.18
CA LYS A 294 18.85 8.94 -2.04
C LYS A 294 18.27 10.21 -2.68
N ALA A 295 18.79 11.36 -2.32
CA ALA A 295 18.33 12.67 -2.78
C ALA A 295 18.23 12.81 -4.32
N PRO A 296 19.18 12.32 -5.16
CA PRO A 296 19.03 12.38 -6.62
C PRO A 296 17.81 11.59 -7.13
N GLN A 297 17.58 10.38 -6.61
CA GLN A 297 16.42 9.56 -6.98
C GLN A 297 15.11 10.25 -6.57
N ALA A 298 15.08 10.87 -5.38
CA ALA A 298 13.93 11.64 -4.92
C ALA A 298 13.67 12.87 -5.83
N ALA A 299 14.72 13.59 -6.23
CA ALA A 299 14.60 14.69 -7.17
C ALA A 299 14.04 14.25 -8.53
N GLY A 300 14.38 13.03 -8.96
CA GLY A 300 13.89 12.41 -10.19
C GLY A 300 12.38 12.21 -10.24
N VAL A 301 11.71 12.13 -9.09
CA VAL A 301 10.24 12.03 -9.02
C VAL A 301 9.56 13.32 -9.47
N ILE A 302 10.20 14.47 -9.25
CA ILE A 302 9.71 15.76 -9.74
C ILE A 302 9.91 15.84 -11.25
N HIS A 303 11.14 15.60 -11.71
CA HIS A 303 11.49 15.56 -13.12
C HIS A 303 12.83 14.83 -13.33
N THR A 304 12.95 14.07 -14.41
CA THR A 304 14.17 13.29 -14.74
C THR A 304 15.42 14.17 -14.85
N ASP A 305 15.29 15.42 -15.29
CA ASP A 305 16.41 16.36 -15.36
C ASP A 305 16.93 16.75 -13.98
N PHE A 306 16.07 16.75 -12.95
CA PHE A 306 16.49 17.02 -11.57
C PHE A 306 17.41 15.92 -11.04
N GLU A 307 17.16 14.66 -11.42
CA GLU A 307 18.04 13.55 -11.07
C GLU A 307 19.38 13.66 -11.80
N ARG A 308 19.34 13.88 -13.14
CA ARG A 308 20.53 13.96 -13.98
C ARG A 308 21.43 15.13 -13.60
N GLY A 309 20.82 16.30 -13.41
CA GLY A 309 21.51 17.55 -13.10
C GLY A 309 21.67 17.80 -11.59
N PHE A 310 21.41 16.83 -10.70
CA PHE A 310 21.44 17.02 -9.26
C PHE A 310 22.80 17.56 -8.78
N ILE A 311 22.74 18.65 -8.04
CA ILE A 311 23.91 19.27 -7.40
C ILE A 311 23.89 19.03 -5.89
N LYS A 312 22.81 19.45 -5.22
CA LYS A 312 22.60 19.36 -3.77
C LYS A 312 21.13 19.55 -3.42
N ALA A 313 20.75 19.15 -2.22
CA ALA A 313 19.45 19.41 -1.64
C ALA A 313 19.58 20.29 -0.40
N GLU A 314 18.76 21.32 -0.31
CA GLU A 314 18.56 22.10 0.91
C GLU A 314 17.41 21.42 1.67
N ILE A 315 17.70 20.90 2.87
CA ILE A 315 16.78 20.04 3.62
C ILE A 315 16.61 20.55 5.04
N VAL A 316 15.36 20.57 5.50
CA VAL A 316 15.00 20.75 6.90
C VAL A 316 13.94 19.70 7.27
N SER A 317 13.99 19.14 8.47
CA SER A 317 12.90 18.26 8.93
C SER A 317 11.63 19.08 9.12
N PHE A 318 10.45 18.46 8.86
CA PHE A 318 9.17 19.14 9.13
C PHE A 318 9.10 19.65 10.57
N ALA A 319 9.52 18.83 11.54
CA ALA A 319 9.47 19.19 12.95
C ALA A 319 10.32 20.43 13.28
N ASP A 320 11.54 20.53 12.74
CA ASP A 320 12.40 21.70 12.93
C ASP A 320 11.83 22.96 12.26
N LEU A 321 11.23 22.82 11.06
CA LEU A 321 10.62 23.92 10.34
C LEU A 321 9.34 24.42 11.03
N ASP A 322 8.51 23.51 11.51
CA ASP A 322 7.30 23.85 12.26
C ASP A 322 7.62 24.60 13.56
N ALA A 323 8.60 24.10 14.32
CA ALA A 323 9.08 24.74 15.53
C ALA A 323 9.68 26.14 15.26
N ALA A 324 10.38 26.33 14.13
CA ALA A 324 10.94 27.63 13.72
C ALA A 324 9.85 28.60 13.19
N GLY A 325 8.75 28.08 12.66
CA GLY A 325 7.64 28.86 12.10
C GLY A 325 7.91 29.52 10.74
N SER A 326 9.15 29.50 10.25
CA SER A 326 9.52 29.98 8.92
C SER A 326 10.86 29.40 8.46
N MET A 327 11.07 29.36 7.13
CA MET A 327 12.35 28.91 6.55
C MET A 327 13.51 29.85 6.93
N SER A 328 13.27 31.15 7.05
CA SER A 328 14.30 32.14 7.46
C SER A 328 14.76 31.87 8.90
N GLU A 329 13.85 31.61 9.80
CA GLU A 329 14.17 31.33 11.20
C GLU A 329 14.86 29.96 11.34
N ALA A 330 14.39 28.93 10.60
CA ALA A 330 15.06 27.63 10.55
C ALA A 330 16.52 27.74 10.06
N LYS A 331 16.79 28.61 9.07
CA LYS A 331 18.15 28.91 8.61
C LYS A 331 18.96 29.63 9.69
N ALA A 332 18.40 30.61 10.36
CA ALA A 332 19.08 31.35 11.44
C ALA A 332 19.45 30.43 12.61
N GLN A 333 18.62 29.45 12.91
CA GLN A 333 18.86 28.44 13.93
C GLN A 333 19.81 27.30 13.49
N GLY A 334 20.28 27.30 12.23
CA GLY A 334 21.18 26.28 11.70
C GLY A 334 20.50 24.91 11.48
N LYS A 335 19.17 24.86 11.37
CA LYS A 335 18.39 23.64 11.17
C LYS A 335 18.34 23.19 9.71
N VAL A 336 18.61 24.09 8.79
CA VAL A 336 18.63 23.81 7.35
C VAL A 336 20.00 23.27 6.96
N ARG A 337 20.03 22.10 6.34
CA ARG A 337 21.25 21.39 5.95
C ARG A 337 21.39 21.38 4.44
N MET A 338 22.63 21.39 3.98
CA MET A 338 22.99 21.18 2.57
C MET A 338 23.49 19.75 2.40
N GLU A 339 22.71 18.93 1.72
CA GLU A 339 22.97 17.50 1.56
C GLU A 339 23.39 17.17 0.11
N GLY A 340 24.28 16.20 -0.01
CA GLY A 340 24.84 15.74 -1.29
C GLY A 340 24.11 14.52 -1.85
N LYS A 341 24.73 13.92 -2.88
CA LYS A 341 24.16 12.79 -3.63
C LYS A 341 23.93 11.52 -2.80
N ASP A 342 24.66 11.35 -1.70
CA ASP A 342 24.58 10.15 -0.86
C ASP A 342 23.59 10.26 0.29
N TYR A 343 22.94 11.42 0.44
CA TYR A 343 21.93 11.59 1.47
C TYR A 343 20.73 10.67 1.23
N VAL A 344 20.42 9.86 2.23
CA VAL A 344 19.23 9.02 2.25
C VAL A 344 18.07 9.85 2.79
N MET A 345 17.02 9.97 1.99
CA MET A 345 15.82 10.75 2.33
C MET A 345 15.09 10.16 3.52
N ASN A 346 14.64 11.03 4.43
CA ASN A 346 13.77 10.66 5.54
C ASN A 346 12.32 11.07 5.26
N ASP A 347 11.39 10.37 5.89
CA ASP A 347 9.99 10.78 5.83
C ASP A 347 9.79 12.15 6.48
N GLY A 348 9.08 13.04 5.80
CA GLY A 348 8.84 14.41 6.27
C GLY A 348 10.00 15.38 6.06
N ASP A 349 11.06 15.03 5.34
CA ASP A 349 12.04 16.01 4.88
C ASP A 349 11.35 17.07 4.01
N VAL A 350 11.50 18.34 4.35
CA VAL A 350 11.09 19.48 3.52
C VAL A 350 12.29 19.92 2.70
N VAL A 351 12.15 19.90 1.35
CA VAL A 351 13.31 19.91 0.44
C VAL A 351 13.19 20.96 -0.64
N GLU A 352 14.32 21.60 -0.95
CA GLU A 352 14.53 22.36 -2.18
C GLU A 352 15.75 21.77 -2.92
N PHE A 353 15.51 21.17 -4.10
CA PHE A 353 16.58 20.63 -4.93
C PHE A 353 17.27 21.71 -5.76
N ARG A 354 18.60 21.68 -5.78
CA ARG A 354 19.43 22.48 -6.67
C ARG A 354 20.02 21.58 -7.76
N PHE A 355 19.73 21.92 -8.99
CA PHE A 355 20.17 21.15 -10.17
C PHE A 355 20.64 22.10 -11.27
N ASN A 356 21.41 21.55 -12.21
CA ASN A 356 21.84 22.25 -13.43
C ASN A 356 21.64 21.29 -14.61
N VAL A 357 20.95 21.76 -15.65
CA VAL A 357 20.63 21.00 -16.87
C VAL A 357 21.44 21.58 -18.04
#